data_7f3736eb8d7893183ef28fe34dfefe63
#
_entry.id   7f3736eb8d7893183ef28fe34dfefe63
#
_cell.length_a   1.000
_cell.length_b   1.000
_cell.length_c   1.000
_cell.angle_alpha   90.00
_cell.angle_beta   90.00
_cell.angle_gamma   90.00
#
_symmetry.space_group_name_H-M   'P 1'
#
loop_
_entity.id
_entity.type
_entity.pdbx_description
1 polymer ?
#
loop_
_entity_poly.entity_id
_entity_poly.type
_entity_poly.pdbx_seq_one_letter_code
_entity_poly.pdbx_strand_id
1 'polypeptide(L)'
;VPADGSVSNARADGAPLAPAGDALPGRPLTVLVAPDSFKGSLTSVQVARALAAGWARARPDDRLVLAPLADGGEGTLVAIQAAGGWIWQEAAAHDPLGRPLIAQWLRSADGTRAVVELAAASGLSRLAPAERDPAAASTYGTGEVLRAVLDAGVRRIDLGVGGSATTDGGLGILAALGLGMTIEPEVVVHLDELDPRLAEVSLRIACDVTNPLLGPRGAAAVYGPQKGASPADVIELGAALSRWADALESATGRRERDTPGAGAAGGTTFGLACLRDRFAGFEIVPGVELVMEAADFAAKIAGANLVLTGEGRIDGQTAFGKTALGVARRAAAAGVGCIAVGGGVEPDGIAALAAVGAVAVPVTERPQSVEEAMAAGAAPLERCGERLARLIGIGTQLIGLGGTGARDPRPGDRDPRPGDPGVHRVRTITARDPATGDLASRDAPGDR
;
A
#
# COMPACT_ATOMS: atom_id res chain seq x y z
N VAL A 1 -0.35 29.64 -15.48
CA VAL A 1 0.93 29.13 -15.95
C VAL A 1 0.63 27.86 -16.71
N PRO A 2 0.98 27.69 -18.00
CA PRO A 2 0.54 26.58 -18.81
C PRO A 2 1.28 25.30 -18.42
N ALA A 3 0.51 24.24 -18.16
CA ALA A 3 0.96 22.88 -18.12
C ALA A 3 1.04 22.36 -19.56
N ASP A 4 2.22 22.17 -20.08
CA ASP A 4 2.41 21.31 -21.24
C ASP A 4 3.79 20.63 -21.15
N GLY A 5 3.77 19.41 -20.71
CA GLY A 5 4.88 18.46 -20.64
C GLY A 5 4.38 17.13 -21.14
N SER A 6 4.03 17.07 -22.42
CA SER A 6 3.72 15.81 -23.09
C SER A 6 4.97 14.94 -23.15
N VAL A 7 5.15 14.08 -22.16
CA VAL A 7 5.96 12.87 -22.32
C VAL A 7 5.13 11.94 -23.20
N SER A 8 5.58 11.70 -24.41
CA SER A 8 4.99 10.83 -25.40
C SER A 8 4.57 9.51 -24.73
N ASN A 9 3.25 9.31 -24.61
CA ASN A 9 2.65 8.03 -24.26
C ASN A 9 2.99 7.04 -25.39
N ALA A 10 4.01 6.24 -25.19
CA ALA A 10 4.22 5.07 -25.99
C ALA A 10 3.07 4.10 -25.73
N ARG A 11 2.10 4.11 -26.65
CA ARG A 11 1.07 3.13 -26.97
C ARG A 11 0.41 2.39 -25.81
N ALA A 12 -0.77 2.87 -25.44
CA ALA A 12 -1.77 2.08 -24.76
C ALA A 12 -2.45 1.14 -25.78
N ASP A 13 -1.75 0.07 -26.15
CA ASP A 13 -2.38 -1.03 -26.89
C ASP A 13 -2.77 -2.09 -25.86
N GLY A 14 -4.10 -2.26 -25.68
CA GLY A 14 -4.71 -3.25 -24.80
C GLY A 14 -4.57 -4.69 -25.32
N ALA A 15 -3.35 -5.12 -25.69
CA ALA A 15 -3.07 -6.51 -25.95
C ALA A 15 -2.88 -7.28 -24.63
N PRO A 16 -3.42 -8.50 -24.46
CA PRO A 16 -3.17 -9.31 -23.29
C PRO A 16 -1.67 -9.55 -23.10
N LEU A 17 -1.20 -9.37 -21.87
CA LEU A 17 0.18 -9.62 -21.50
C LEU A 17 0.47 -11.13 -21.70
N ALA A 18 1.49 -11.46 -22.45
CA ALA A 18 1.95 -12.84 -22.59
C ALA A 18 2.47 -13.35 -21.22
N PRO A 19 2.33 -14.66 -20.92
CA PRO A 19 2.87 -15.23 -19.70
C PRO A 19 4.39 -14.99 -19.60
N ALA A 20 4.89 -14.84 -18.37
CA ALA A 20 6.30 -14.66 -18.08
C ALA A 20 7.09 -15.89 -18.59
N GLY A 21 7.59 -15.81 -19.81
CA GLY A 21 8.42 -16.82 -20.44
C GLY A 21 9.85 -16.32 -20.59
N ASP A 22 10.79 -17.20 -20.37
CA ASP A 22 12.24 -17.14 -20.49
C ASP A 22 12.80 -15.82 -21.05
N ALA A 23 13.20 -14.92 -20.15
CA ALA A 23 13.89 -13.69 -20.51
C ALA A 23 15.30 -14.04 -21.03
N LEU A 24 15.45 -14.17 -22.32
CA LEU A 24 16.74 -14.37 -22.98
C LEU A 24 17.60 -13.10 -22.88
N PRO A 25 18.94 -13.25 -22.78
CA PRO A 25 19.87 -12.11 -22.73
C PRO A 25 19.64 -11.17 -23.91
N GLY A 26 19.47 -9.87 -23.63
CA GLY A 26 19.29 -8.83 -24.63
C GLY A 26 17.84 -8.58 -25.09
N ARG A 27 16.84 -9.34 -24.60
CA ARG A 27 15.43 -9.02 -24.85
C ARG A 27 14.93 -7.91 -23.95
N PRO A 28 14.03 -7.04 -24.46
CA PRO A 28 13.34 -6.06 -23.63
C PRO A 28 12.57 -6.73 -22.49
N LEU A 29 12.66 -6.14 -21.29
CA LEU A 29 11.92 -6.58 -20.10
C LEU A 29 10.62 -5.79 -19.97
N THR A 30 9.60 -6.41 -19.38
CA THR A 30 8.47 -5.68 -18.79
C THR A 30 8.74 -5.50 -17.29
N VAL A 31 8.89 -4.25 -16.86
CA VAL A 31 9.16 -3.90 -15.47
C VAL A 31 7.93 -3.21 -14.88
N LEU A 32 7.35 -3.82 -13.85
CA LEU A 32 6.24 -3.25 -13.08
C LEU A 32 6.81 -2.36 -11.97
N VAL A 33 6.51 -1.07 -12.02
CA VAL A 33 6.97 -0.08 -11.05
C VAL A 33 5.83 0.28 -10.11
N ALA A 34 5.86 -0.27 -8.90
CA ALA A 34 4.76 -0.26 -7.94
C ALA A 34 5.21 0.18 -6.53
N PRO A 35 5.74 1.39 -6.36
CA PRO A 35 6.15 1.92 -5.06
C PRO A 35 4.97 2.53 -4.29
N ASP A 36 5.15 2.67 -2.99
CA ASP A 36 4.40 3.59 -2.14
C ASP A 36 5.02 5.00 -2.16
N SER A 37 4.37 5.92 -1.47
CA SER A 37 4.86 7.27 -1.22
C SER A 37 6.10 7.26 -0.31
N PHE A 38 6.99 8.22 -0.52
CA PHE A 38 8.03 8.54 0.45
C PHE A 38 7.48 9.64 1.35
N LYS A 39 6.81 9.22 2.43
CA LYS A 39 6.00 10.09 3.31
C LYS A 39 6.74 11.37 3.68
N GLY A 40 6.05 12.51 3.52
CA GLY A 40 6.61 13.85 3.76
C GLY A 40 7.53 14.40 2.66
N SER A 41 7.78 13.65 1.57
CA SER A 41 8.71 14.03 0.50
C SER A 41 8.09 13.88 -0.89
N LEU A 42 7.74 12.66 -1.30
CA LEU A 42 7.27 12.37 -2.65
C LEU A 42 6.02 11.49 -2.63
N THR A 43 5.06 11.78 -3.51
CA THR A 43 3.91 10.90 -3.75
C THR A 43 4.34 9.61 -4.44
N SER A 44 3.57 8.53 -4.30
CA SER A 44 3.87 7.26 -4.96
C SER A 44 3.97 7.40 -6.49
N VAL A 45 3.18 8.29 -7.09
CA VAL A 45 3.25 8.60 -8.53
C VAL A 45 4.58 9.27 -8.89
N GLN A 46 5.06 10.21 -8.07
CA GLN A 46 6.37 10.85 -8.29
C GLN A 46 7.51 9.85 -8.14
N VAL A 47 7.44 8.97 -7.13
CA VAL A 47 8.43 7.89 -6.93
C VAL A 47 8.44 6.95 -8.12
N ALA A 48 7.27 6.48 -8.58
CA ALA A 48 7.15 5.59 -9.72
C ALA A 48 7.73 6.21 -11.00
N ARG A 49 7.40 7.46 -11.28
CA ARG A 49 7.92 8.21 -12.44
C ARG A 49 9.42 8.41 -12.38
N ALA A 50 9.97 8.73 -11.21
CA ALA A 50 11.40 8.93 -11.04
C ALA A 50 12.20 7.63 -11.28
N LEU A 51 11.76 6.52 -10.68
CA LEU A 51 12.38 5.21 -10.90
C LEU A 51 12.31 4.80 -12.38
N ALA A 52 11.15 4.98 -13.02
CA ALA A 52 10.94 4.67 -14.42
C ALA A 52 11.81 5.53 -15.35
N ALA A 53 11.90 6.84 -15.09
CA ALA A 53 12.74 7.75 -15.87
C ALA A 53 14.22 7.38 -15.78
N GLY A 54 14.68 7.02 -14.57
CA GLY A 54 16.04 6.53 -14.37
C GLY A 54 16.30 5.22 -15.10
N TRP A 55 15.37 4.26 -14.98
CA TRP A 55 15.47 2.98 -15.67
C TRP A 55 15.57 3.14 -17.19
N ALA A 56 14.70 3.95 -17.78
CA ALA A 56 14.64 4.17 -19.22
C ALA A 56 15.93 4.77 -19.81
N ARG A 57 16.72 5.52 -19.01
CA ARG A 57 18.03 6.02 -19.45
C ARG A 57 19.05 4.91 -19.74
N ALA A 58 19.00 3.82 -18.98
CA ALA A 58 19.94 2.71 -19.15
C ALA A 58 19.37 1.57 -20.03
N ARG A 59 18.06 1.40 -20.04
CA ARG A 59 17.35 0.36 -20.78
C ARG A 59 16.09 0.93 -21.46
N PRO A 60 16.28 1.69 -22.55
CA PRO A 60 15.18 2.41 -23.22
C PRO A 60 14.16 1.51 -23.92
N ASP A 61 14.57 0.26 -24.25
CA ASP A 61 13.72 -0.70 -24.95
C ASP A 61 12.81 -1.50 -23.99
N ASP A 62 13.03 -1.39 -22.67
CA ASP A 62 12.21 -2.07 -21.68
C ASP A 62 10.82 -1.42 -21.57
N ARG A 63 9.79 -2.24 -21.39
CA ARG A 63 8.43 -1.77 -21.14
C ARG A 63 8.24 -1.47 -19.67
N LEU A 64 7.96 -0.22 -19.33
CA LEU A 64 7.70 0.22 -17.97
C LEU A 64 6.19 0.34 -17.74
N VAL A 65 5.67 -0.42 -16.77
CA VAL A 65 4.26 -0.39 -16.36
C VAL A 65 4.18 0.26 -14.99
N LEU A 66 3.56 1.42 -14.90
CA LEU A 66 3.43 2.13 -13.63
C LEU A 66 2.16 1.68 -12.90
N ALA A 67 2.30 1.27 -11.67
CA ALA A 67 1.22 0.93 -10.76
C ALA A 67 1.54 1.45 -9.35
N PRO A 68 1.65 2.79 -9.16
CA PRO A 68 1.91 3.34 -7.84
C PRO A 68 0.83 2.89 -6.86
N LEU A 69 1.24 2.67 -5.61
CA LEU A 69 0.38 2.13 -4.56
C LEU A 69 0.19 3.14 -3.43
N ALA A 70 -0.68 2.82 -2.50
CA ALA A 70 -0.94 3.54 -1.26
C ALA A 70 -1.51 2.58 -0.22
N ASP A 71 -1.56 3.05 1.03
CA ASP A 71 -2.05 2.29 2.18
C ASP A 71 -3.53 2.57 2.54
N GLY A 72 -4.32 3.15 1.61
CA GLY A 72 -5.70 3.56 1.88
C GLY A 72 -5.82 4.93 2.54
N GLY A 73 -4.72 5.64 2.70
CA GLY A 73 -4.68 7.03 3.19
C GLY A 73 -4.65 8.05 2.07
N GLU A 74 -4.17 9.25 2.41
CA GLU A 74 -4.02 10.35 1.46
C GLU A 74 -3.13 9.97 0.27
N GLY A 75 -3.61 10.25 -0.94
CA GLY A 75 -2.94 9.91 -2.19
C GLY A 75 -3.37 8.60 -2.84
N THR A 76 -4.28 7.86 -2.21
CA THR A 76 -4.85 6.62 -2.75
C THR A 76 -5.55 6.85 -4.08
N LEU A 77 -6.39 7.90 -4.19
CA LEU A 77 -7.07 8.25 -5.43
C LEU A 77 -6.08 8.54 -6.55
N VAL A 78 -5.04 9.30 -6.26
CA VAL A 78 -4.01 9.67 -7.24
C VAL A 78 -3.22 8.44 -7.71
N ALA A 79 -2.89 7.52 -6.79
CA ALA A 79 -2.20 6.28 -7.11
C ALA A 79 -3.07 5.38 -8.00
N ILE A 80 -4.33 5.16 -7.64
CA ILE A 80 -5.26 4.31 -8.39
C ILE A 80 -5.53 4.91 -9.77
N GLN A 81 -5.77 6.22 -9.86
CA GLN A 81 -6.00 6.87 -11.14
C GLN A 81 -4.78 6.77 -12.07
N ALA A 82 -3.57 6.94 -11.54
CA ALA A 82 -2.34 6.81 -12.31
C ALA A 82 -2.08 5.38 -12.80
N ALA A 83 -2.63 4.37 -12.12
CA ALA A 83 -2.58 2.98 -12.57
C ALA A 83 -3.53 2.70 -13.75
N GLY A 84 -4.50 3.60 -14.01
CA GLY A 84 -5.42 3.54 -15.15
C GLY A 84 -6.75 2.83 -14.86
N GLY A 85 -7.74 3.02 -15.74
CA GLY A 85 -9.06 2.40 -15.64
C GLY A 85 -10.07 3.17 -14.79
N TRP A 86 -9.72 4.37 -14.31
CA TRP A 86 -10.53 5.20 -13.42
C TRP A 86 -10.68 6.63 -13.92
N ILE A 87 -11.86 7.22 -13.68
CA ILE A 87 -12.24 8.55 -14.12
C ILE A 87 -12.52 9.41 -12.88
N TRP A 88 -11.90 10.59 -12.83
CA TRP A 88 -12.17 11.57 -11.79
C TRP A 88 -13.62 12.03 -11.81
N GLN A 89 -14.22 12.09 -10.64
CA GLN A 89 -15.51 12.67 -10.37
C GLN A 89 -15.39 13.72 -9.27
N GLU A 90 -16.37 14.62 -9.20
CA GLU A 90 -16.42 15.69 -8.19
C GLU A 90 -17.78 15.64 -7.46
N ALA A 91 -17.77 16.00 -6.20
CA ALA A 91 -18.94 16.14 -5.36
C ALA A 91 -18.84 17.43 -4.54
N ALA A 92 -19.94 18.19 -4.46
CA ALA A 92 -20.06 19.26 -3.46
C ALA A 92 -20.14 18.62 -2.08
N ALA A 93 -19.29 19.08 -1.19
CA ALA A 93 -19.17 18.54 0.17
C ALA A 93 -18.73 19.65 1.14
N HIS A 94 -18.56 19.30 2.42
CA HIS A 94 -18.03 20.17 3.44
C HIS A 94 -16.71 19.62 3.98
N ASP A 95 -15.83 20.53 4.39
CA ASP A 95 -14.60 20.17 5.11
C ASP A 95 -14.92 19.74 6.55
N PRO A 96 -13.90 19.30 7.35
CA PRO A 96 -14.14 18.84 8.71
C PRO A 96 -14.84 19.87 9.61
N LEU A 97 -14.70 21.16 9.33
CA LEU A 97 -15.30 22.26 10.10
C LEU A 97 -16.56 22.86 9.46
N GLY A 98 -17.14 22.17 8.47
CA GLY A 98 -18.40 22.59 7.85
C GLY A 98 -18.27 23.67 6.77
N ARG A 99 -17.06 23.95 6.26
CA ARG A 99 -16.85 24.91 5.17
C ARG A 99 -17.06 24.21 3.80
N PRO A 100 -17.77 24.85 2.84
CA PRO A 100 -18.01 24.24 1.53
C PRO A 100 -16.70 23.95 0.78
N LEU A 101 -16.64 22.78 0.13
CA LEU A 101 -15.56 22.38 -0.77
C LEU A 101 -16.09 21.51 -1.92
N ILE A 102 -15.24 21.29 -2.91
CA ILE A 102 -15.42 20.25 -3.91
C ILE A 102 -14.46 19.11 -3.57
N ALA A 103 -15.02 17.95 -3.27
CA ALA A 103 -14.26 16.72 -3.01
C ALA A 103 -14.17 15.87 -4.28
N GLN A 104 -13.02 15.24 -4.48
CA GLN A 104 -12.80 14.33 -5.61
C GLN A 104 -12.96 12.88 -5.19
N TRP A 105 -13.44 12.06 -6.10
CA TRP A 105 -13.53 10.61 -5.99
C TRP A 105 -13.30 9.96 -7.36
N LEU A 106 -13.13 8.64 -7.40
CA LEU A 106 -12.90 7.92 -8.66
C LEU A 106 -14.07 6.98 -8.98
N ARG A 107 -14.45 6.96 -10.24
CA ARG A 107 -15.38 5.99 -10.81
C ARG A 107 -14.67 5.10 -11.81
N SER A 108 -14.88 3.79 -11.76
CA SER A 108 -14.36 2.87 -12.77
C SER A 108 -14.93 3.18 -14.17
N ALA A 109 -14.18 2.85 -15.20
CA ALA A 109 -14.59 3.14 -16.60
C ALA A 109 -15.91 2.45 -16.98
N ASP A 110 -16.22 1.28 -16.38
CA ASP A 110 -17.50 0.58 -16.55
C ASP A 110 -18.63 1.15 -15.69
N GLY A 111 -18.33 2.09 -14.82
CA GLY A 111 -19.28 2.78 -13.95
C GLY A 111 -19.78 2.01 -12.74
N THR A 112 -19.29 0.80 -12.49
CA THR A 112 -19.81 -0.11 -11.45
C THR A 112 -19.16 0.08 -10.08
N ARG A 113 -17.94 0.63 -10.04
CA ARG A 113 -17.13 0.80 -8.82
C ARG A 113 -16.80 2.26 -8.56
N ALA A 114 -16.62 2.61 -7.28
CA ALA A 114 -16.05 3.88 -6.84
C ALA A 114 -14.94 3.67 -5.85
N VAL A 115 -13.98 4.60 -5.84
CA VAL A 115 -13.00 4.76 -4.76
C VAL A 115 -13.20 6.14 -4.16
N VAL A 116 -13.32 6.19 -2.84
CA VAL A 116 -13.47 7.40 -2.04
C VAL A 116 -12.36 7.46 -1.01
N GLU A 117 -11.70 8.60 -0.88
CA GLU A 117 -10.84 8.90 0.26
C GLU A 117 -11.61 9.74 1.28
N LEU A 118 -11.67 9.31 2.53
CA LEU A 118 -12.17 10.14 3.62
C LEU A 118 -11.42 11.47 3.68
N ALA A 119 -10.11 11.45 3.48
CA ALA A 119 -9.27 12.63 3.51
C ALA A 119 -9.61 13.68 2.43
N ALA A 120 -10.33 13.29 1.37
CA ALA A 120 -10.75 14.23 0.31
C ALA A 120 -11.73 15.28 0.82
N ALA A 121 -12.56 14.96 1.82
CA ALA A 121 -13.50 15.87 2.48
C ALA A 121 -13.15 16.07 3.96
N SER A 122 -12.93 14.99 4.70
CA SER A 122 -12.80 15.00 6.17
C SER A 122 -11.34 14.80 6.64
N GLY A 123 -10.36 15.18 5.82
CA GLY A 123 -8.93 14.97 6.05
C GLY A 123 -8.25 16.02 6.91
N LEU A 124 -7.18 15.61 7.60
CA LEU A 124 -6.34 16.50 8.41
C LEU A 124 -5.60 17.54 7.56
N SER A 125 -5.30 17.21 6.31
CA SER A 125 -4.68 18.11 5.32
C SER A 125 -5.59 19.26 4.88
N ARG A 126 -6.89 19.19 5.19
CA ARG A 126 -7.87 20.28 4.94
C ARG A 126 -7.80 21.40 5.98
N LEU A 127 -7.11 21.14 7.09
CA LEU A 127 -7.02 22.06 8.23
C LEU A 127 -5.58 22.55 8.42
N ALA A 128 -5.41 23.86 8.57
CA ALA A 128 -4.14 24.39 9.06
C ALA A 128 -3.88 23.85 10.49
N PRO A 129 -2.62 23.72 10.92
CA PRO A 129 -2.32 23.21 12.27
C PRO A 129 -3.06 23.92 13.40
N ALA A 130 -3.28 25.24 13.28
CA ALA A 130 -4.00 26.05 14.28
C ALA A 130 -5.52 25.87 14.24
N GLU A 131 -6.08 25.27 13.19
CA GLU A 131 -7.51 25.00 13.03
C GLU A 131 -7.91 23.60 13.49
N ARG A 132 -6.95 22.77 13.89
CA ARG A 132 -7.20 21.39 14.28
C ARG A 132 -8.00 21.32 15.57
N ASP A 133 -9.23 20.87 15.47
CA ASP A 133 -10.16 20.66 16.56
C ASP A 133 -10.91 19.33 16.36
N PRO A 134 -10.43 18.23 16.94
CA PRO A 134 -11.05 16.93 16.74
C PRO A 134 -12.43 16.78 17.40
N ALA A 135 -12.83 17.71 18.27
CA ALA A 135 -14.17 17.74 18.88
C ALA A 135 -15.21 18.40 17.95
N ALA A 136 -14.80 19.41 17.18
CA ALA A 136 -15.65 20.08 16.20
C ALA A 136 -15.61 19.40 14.82
N ALA A 137 -14.54 18.66 14.50
CA ALA A 137 -14.36 18.06 13.20
C ALA A 137 -15.35 16.92 12.93
N SER A 138 -16.01 16.95 11.78
CA SER A 138 -17.03 16.00 11.36
C SER A 138 -16.68 15.24 10.09
N THR A 139 -17.12 13.99 10.02
CA THR A 139 -17.07 13.16 8.80
C THR A 139 -18.22 13.43 7.82
N TYR A 140 -19.07 14.43 8.07
CA TYR A 140 -20.28 14.72 7.29
C TYR A 140 -19.97 14.89 5.78
N GLY A 141 -18.95 15.66 5.45
CA GLY A 141 -18.54 15.85 4.04
C GLY A 141 -18.16 14.55 3.31
N THR A 142 -17.55 13.60 4.01
CA THR A 142 -17.32 12.25 3.41
C THR A 142 -18.65 11.53 3.15
N GLY A 143 -19.64 11.69 4.02
CA GLY A 143 -20.98 11.14 3.79
C GLY A 143 -21.69 11.79 2.59
N GLU A 144 -21.48 13.09 2.35
CA GLU A 144 -21.98 13.78 1.15
C GLU A 144 -21.33 13.22 -0.14
N VAL A 145 -20.03 12.92 -0.11
CA VAL A 145 -19.36 12.25 -1.22
C VAL A 145 -19.95 10.85 -1.45
N LEU A 146 -20.20 10.07 -0.40
CA LEU A 146 -20.85 8.76 -0.53
C LEU A 146 -22.26 8.87 -1.12
N ARG A 147 -23.05 9.89 -0.76
CA ARG A 147 -24.34 10.16 -1.41
C ARG A 147 -24.20 10.44 -2.90
N ALA A 148 -23.23 11.26 -3.30
CA ALA A 148 -22.96 11.52 -4.71
C ALA A 148 -22.57 10.23 -5.46
N VAL A 149 -21.82 9.33 -4.82
CA VAL A 149 -21.51 8.01 -5.38
C VAL A 149 -22.76 7.15 -5.55
N LEU A 150 -23.70 7.16 -4.58
CA LEU A 150 -24.98 6.49 -4.68
C LEU A 150 -25.83 7.09 -5.82
N ASP A 151 -25.85 8.42 -5.95
CA ASP A 151 -26.56 9.14 -7.02
C ASP A 151 -26.02 8.79 -8.41
N ALA A 152 -24.72 8.49 -8.51
CA ALA A 152 -24.09 8.00 -9.75
C ALA A 152 -24.41 6.54 -10.07
N GLY A 153 -25.20 5.84 -9.24
CA GLY A 153 -25.64 4.47 -9.46
C GLY A 153 -24.57 3.40 -9.20
N VAL A 154 -23.50 3.72 -8.48
CA VAL A 154 -22.44 2.78 -8.14
C VAL A 154 -22.94 1.72 -7.15
N ARG A 155 -22.44 0.49 -7.29
CA ARG A 155 -22.81 -0.66 -6.44
C ARG A 155 -21.67 -1.24 -5.61
N ARG A 156 -20.44 -0.84 -5.89
CA ARG A 156 -19.26 -1.26 -5.12
C ARG A 156 -18.41 -0.05 -4.76
N ILE A 157 -18.26 0.20 -3.47
CA ILE A 157 -17.55 1.35 -2.94
C ILE A 157 -16.33 0.87 -2.15
N ASP A 158 -15.17 1.37 -2.51
CA ASP A 158 -13.90 1.20 -1.81
C ASP A 158 -13.61 2.51 -1.07
N LEU A 159 -13.63 2.50 0.27
CA LEU A 159 -13.43 3.68 1.12
C LEU A 159 -12.08 3.62 1.83
N GLY A 160 -11.17 4.51 1.45
CA GLY A 160 -9.93 4.75 2.19
C GLY A 160 -10.19 5.66 3.39
N VAL A 161 -9.81 5.23 4.60
CA VAL A 161 -10.10 5.98 5.83
C VAL A 161 -8.86 6.65 6.46
N GLY A 162 -7.69 6.52 5.86
CA GLY A 162 -6.47 7.15 6.35
C GLY A 162 -6.51 8.68 6.27
N GLY A 163 -5.70 9.35 7.11
CA GLY A 163 -5.54 10.82 7.08
C GLY A 163 -6.68 11.64 7.67
N SER A 164 -7.59 11.06 8.45
CA SER A 164 -8.78 11.75 9.03
C SER A 164 -8.42 12.86 10.01
N ALA A 165 -9.21 13.97 10.00
CA ALA A 165 -9.18 15.01 11.01
C ALA A 165 -10.11 14.73 12.20
N THR A 166 -11.03 13.81 12.07
CA THR A 166 -12.23 13.63 12.87
C THR A 166 -12.07 12.60 13.99
N THR A 167 -12.90 12.74 15.06
CA THR A 167 -13.03 11.75 16.14
C THR A 167 -14.51 11.63 16.54
N ASP A 168 -15.39 11.56 15.53
CA ASP A 168 -16.84 11.56 15.67
C ASP A 168 -17.49 10.17 15.61
N GLY A 169 -16.68 9.09 15.59
CA GLY A 169 -17.22 7.73 15.49
C GLY A 169 -17.97 7.43 14.18
N GLY A 170 -17.71 8.21 13.13
CA GLY A 170 -18.43 8.13 11.85
C GLY A 170 -19.83 8.75 11.87
N LEU A 171 -20.21 9.43 12.94
CA LEU A 171 -21.52 10.07 13.09
C LEU A 171 -21.86 10.96 11.89
N GLY A 172 -20.93 11.80 11.45
CA GLY A 172 -21.17 12.70 10.33
C GLY A 172 -21.52 11.96 9.03
N ILE A 173 -20.78 10.89 8.69
CA ILE A 173 -21.10 10.04 7.52
C ILE A 173 -22.51 9.47 7.64
N LEU A 174 -22.85 8.91 8.80
CA LEU A 174 -24.14 8.28 9.02
C LEU A 174 -25.28 9.29 8.94
N ALA A 175 -25.10 10.49 9.50
CA ALA A 175 -26.07 11.58 9.41
C ALA A 175 -26.29 12.03 7.96
N ALA A 176 -25.22 12.18 7.17
CA ALA A 176 -25.33 12.49 5.75
C ALA A 176 -26.02 11.39 4.94
N LEU A 177 -25.95 10.14 5.39
CA LEU A 177 -26.63 9.00 4.79
C LEU A 177 -28.06 8.78 5.34
N GLY A 178 -28.58 9.72 6.13
CA GLY A 178 -29.96 9.71 6.62
C GLY A 178 -30.18 9.13 8.00
N LEU A 179 -29.10 8.89 8.80
CA LEU A 179 -29.27 8.48 10.18
C LEU A 179 -29.88 9.64 10.99
N GLY A 180 -31.03 9.42 11.58
CA GLY A 180 -31.67 10.35 12.49
C GLY A 180 -31.21 10.14 13.93
N MET A 181 -31.25 11.22 14.76
CA MET A 181 -30.87 11.16 16.18
C MET A 181 -31.67 12.13 17.02
N THR A 182 -32.12 11.66 18.19
CA THR A 182 -32.70 12.49 19.27
C THR A 182 -31.73 12.47 20.43
N ILE A 183 -31.49 13.64 21.07
CA ILE A 183 -30.43 13.78 22.09
C ILE A 183 -31.00 13.80 23.51
N GLU A 184 -32.26 14.16 23.72
CA GLU A 184 -32.86 14.31 25.05
C GLU A 184 -34.05 13.37 25.25
N PRO A 185 -34.17 12.75 26.45
CA PRO A 185 -33.24 12.74 27.58
C PRO A 185 -32.02 11.85 27.40
N GLU A 186 -32.04 10.95 26.43
CA GLU A 186 -30.95 10.02 26.06
C GLU A 186 -30.71 10.08 24.56
N VAL A 187 -29.54 9.67 24.13
CA VAL A 187 -29.24 9.59 22.71
C VAL A 187 -29.97 8.37 22.12
N VAL A 188 -30.93 8.63 21.26
CA VAL A 188 -31.69 7.61 20.51
C VAL A 188 -31.38 7.75 19.03
N VAL A 189 -30.97 6.67 18.45
CA VAL A 189 -30.63 6.57 17.01
C VAL A 189 -31.82 6.01 16.24
N HIS A 190 -32.18 6.70 15.17
CA HIS A 190 -33.26 6.33 14.24
C HIS A 190 -32.65 5.87 12.90
N LEU A 191 -32.96 4.63 12.51
CA LEU A 191 -32.43 4.00 11.30
C LEU A 191 -33.40 4.01 10.11
N ASP A 192 -34.59 4.54 10.32
CA ASP A 192 -35.71 4.43 9.35
C ASP A 192 -35.54 5.34 8.12
N GLU A 193 -34.74 6.40 8.27
CA GLU A 193 -34.48 7.37 7.22
C GLU A 193 -33.15 7.14 6.50
N LEU A 194 -32.44 6.06 6.84
CA LEU A 194 -31.21 5.68 6.13
C LEU A 194 -31.51 5.49 4.64
N ASP A 195 -30.58 5.95 3.80
CA ASP A 195 -30.69 5.81 2.35
C ASP A 195 -30.90 4.35 1.97
N PRO A 196 -32.05 3.99 1.38
CA PRO A 196 -32.41 2.61 1.07
C PRO A 196 -31.46 1.98 0.03
N ARG A 197 -30.74 2.78 -0.75
CA ARG A 197 -29.76 2.31 -1.75
C ARG A 197 -28.55 1.64 -1.12
N LEU A 198 -28.30 1.85 0.17
CA LEU A 198 -27.24 1.14 0.90
C LEU A 198 -27.41 -0.39 0.79
N ALA A 199 -28.66 -0.88 0.75
CA ALA A 199 -28.96 -2.31 0.61
C ALA A 199 -28.53 -2.92 -0.75
N GLU A 200 -28.18 -2.08 -1.71
CA GLU A 200 -27.69 -2.51 -3.04
C GLU A 200 -26.17 -2.36 -3.19
N VAL A 201 -25.49 -1.84 -2.19
CA VAL A 201 -24.07 -1.47 -2.25
C VAL A 201 -23.22 -2.42 -1.44
N SER A 202 -22.11 -2.88 -2.02
CA SER A 202 -21.02 -3.51 -1.31
C SER A 202 -19.98 -2.45 -0.91
N LEU A 203 -19.76 -2.26 0.39
CA LEU A 203 -18.77 -1.34 0.95
C LEU A 203 -17.55 -2.09 1.45
N ARG A 204 -16.37 -1.68 1.00
CA ARG A 204 -15.10 -2.13 1.57
C ARG A 204 -14.35 -0.96 2.16
N ILE A 205 -13.80 -1.16 3.35
CA ILE A 205 -13.06 -0.13 4.09
C ILE A 205 -11.59 -0.54 4.14
N ALA A 206 -10.71 0.32 3.62
CA ALA A 206 -9.27 0.17 3.71
C ALA A 206 -8.79 0.58 5.12
N CYS A 207 -8.35 -0.40 5.92
CA CYS A 207 -7.92 -0.18 7.29
C CYS A 207 -6.71 -1.06 7.65
N ASP A 208 -5.58 -0.42 7.95
CA ASP A 208 -4.31 -1.10 8.28
C ASP A 208 -4.02 -1.11 9.79
N VAL A 209 -4.95 -0.62 10.61
CA VAL A 209 -4.79 -0.56 12.06
C VAL A 209 -5.78 -1.51 12.75
N THR A 210 -5.40 -1.98 13.93
CA THR A 210 -6.21 -2.92 14.73
C THR A 210 -6.76 -2.32 16.02
N ASN A 211 -6.64 -0.99 16.18
CA ASN A 211 -7.08 -0.28 17.38
C ASN A 211 -8.60 -0.45 17.60
N PRO A 212 -9.05 -0.79 18.81
CA PRO A 212 -10.47 -0.74 19.17
C PRO A 212 -10.96 0.72 19.21
N LEU A 213 -12.26 0.92 19.34
CA LEU A 213 -12.83 2.26 19.45
C LEU A 213 -12.39 2.99 20.73
N LEU A 214 -12.40 2.30 21.86
CA LEU A 214 -12.25 2.86 23.19
C LEU A 214 -10.99 2.36 23.93
N GLY A 215 -10.72 3.00 25.07
CA GLY A 215 -9.63 2.63 25.98
C GLY A 215 -8.26 3.20 25.58
N PRO A 216 -7.18 2.77 26.26
CA PRO A 216 -5.82 3.33 26.06
C PRO A 216 -5.27 3.15 24.66
N ARG A 217 -5.77 2.16 23.92
CA ARG A 217 -5.42 1.91 22.51
C ARG A 217 -6.53 2.36 21.55
N GLY A 218 -7.54 3.07 22.05
CA GLY A 218 -8.69 3.51 21.28
C GLY A 218 -8.44 4.74 20.41
N ALA A 219 -9.45 5.10 19.62
CA ALA A 219 -9.42 6.19 18.66
C ALA A 219 -8.96 7.53 19.25
N ALA A 220 -9.57 7.97 20.34
CA ALA A 220 -9.24 9.25 20.97
C ALA A 220 -7.83 9.24 21.57
N ALA A 221 -7.44 8.18 22.29
CA ALA A 221 -6.16 8.11 22.98
C ALA A 221 -4.97 8.07 22.03
N VAL A 222 -5.07 7.29 20.95
CA VAL A 222 -3.95 7.07 20.02
C VAL A 222 -3.87 8.15 18.95
N TYR A 223 -5.01 8.58 18.40
CA TYR A 223 -5.03 9.46 17.22
C TYR A 223 -5.49 10.90 17.53
N GLY A 224 -6.09 11.14 18.70
CA GLY A 224 -6.53 12.49 19.12
C GLY A 224 -5.39 13.52 19.16
N PRO A 225 -4.23 13.23 19.77
CA PRO A 225 -3.14 14.21 19.88
C PRO A 225 -2.66 14.77 18.56
N GLN A 226 -2.47 13.94 17.53
CA GLN A 226 -2.04 14.40 16.20
C GLN A 226 -3.09 15.26 15.49
N LYS A 227 -4.37 15.16 15.92
CA LYS A 227 -5.50 15.96 15.42
C LYS A 227 -5.72 17.23 16.22
N GLY A 228 -4.89 17.50 17.21
CA GLY A 228 -4.93 18.71 18.02
C GLY A 228 -5.52 18.54 19.42
N ALA A 229 -5.95 17.33 19.83
CA ALA A 229 -6.50 17.08 21.15
C ALA A 229 -5.47 17.27 22.27
N SER A 230 -5.81 18.05 23.29
CA SER A 230 -5.12 18.06 24.56
C SER A 230 -5.40 16.79 25.37
N PRO A 231 -4.65 16.49 26.44
CA PRO A 231 -4.96 15.36 27.32
C PRO A 231 -6.38 15.41 27.91
N ALA A 232 -6.95 16.60 28.17
CA ALA A 232 -8.33 16.75 28.63
C ALA A 232 -9.32 16.41 27.50
N ASP A 233 -9.09 16.91 26.29
CA ASP A 233 -9.93 16.61 25.13
C ASP A 233 -9.95 15.10 24.80
N VAL A 234 -8.83 14.40 24.98
CA VAL A 234 -8.78 12.94 24.78
C VAL A 234 -9.76 12.21 25.71
N ILE A 235 -9.88 12.66 26.97
CA ILE A 235 -10.83 12.08 27.95
C ILE A 235 -12.27 12.35 27.50
N GLU A 236 -12.56 13.59 27.12
CA GLU A 236 -13.90 14.01 26.69
C GLU A 236 -14.34 13.31 25.39
N LEU A 237 -13.44 13.23 24.40
CA LEU A 237 -13.66 12.50 23.15
C LEU A 237 -13.89 11.01 23.40
N GLY A 238 -13.10 10.39 24.30
CA GLY A 238 -13.30 9.01 24.70
C GLY A 238 -14.68 8.76 25.33
N ALA A 239 -15.12 9.66 26.20
CA ALA A 239 -16.45 9.59 26.82
C ALA A 239 -17.57 9.82 25.78
N ALA A 240 -17.39 10.75 24.84
CA ALA A 240 -18.35 11.00 23.77
C ALA A 240 -18.49 9.77 22.85
N LEU A 241 -17.36 9.19 22.43
CA LEU A 241 -17.35 7.94 21.64
C LEU A 241 -18.00 6.77 22.38
N SER A 242 -17.85 6.69 23.71
CA SER A 242 -18.52 5.64 24.52
C SER A 242 -20.04 5.79 24.49
N ARG A 243 -20.55 7.01 24.73
CA ARG A 243 -21.99 7.28 24.65
C ARG A 243 -22.55 7.03 23.26
N TRP A 244 -21.82 7.44 22.22
CA TRP A 244 -22.17 7.17 20.84
C TRP A 244 -22.23 5.67 20.54
N ALA A 245 -21.22 4.90 21.02
CA ALA A 245 -21.20 3.46 20.84
C ALA A 245 -22.38 2.78 21.55
N ASP A 246 -22.72 3.19 22.76
CA ASP A 246 -23.87 2.64 23.47
C ASP A 246 -25.17 2.84 22.70
N ALA A 247 -25.40 4.06 22.18
CA ALA A 247 -26.59 4.39 21.42
C ALA A 247 -26.67 3.63 20.07
N LEU A 248 -25.58 3.63 19.28
CA LEU A 248 -25.56 3.01 17.97
C LEU A 248 -25.64 1.47 18.04
N GLU A 249 -24.92 0.86 18.97
CA GLU A 249 -24.97 -0.59 19.20
C GLU A 249 -26.36 -1.03 19.72
N SER A 250 -27.01 -0.20 20.57
CA SER A 250 -28.39 -0.47 21.00
C SER A 250 -29.38 -0.43 19.83
N ALA A 251 -29.26 0.57 18.95
CA ALA A 251 -30.16 0.73 17.82
C ALA A 251 -29.98 -0.33 16.73
N THR A 252 -28.73 -0.79 16.52
CA THR A 252 -28.40 -1.77 15.47
C THR A 252 -28.42 -3.21 15.97
N GLY A 253 -28.36 -3.44 17.30
CA GLY A 253 -28.20 -4.76 17.91
C GLY A 253 -26.81 -5.38 17.75
N ARG A 254 -25.83 -4.61 17.20
CA ARG A 254 -24.46 -5.08 16.94
C ARG A 254 -23.50 -4.63 18.04
N ARG A 255 -22.38 -5.33 18.16
CA ARG A 255 -21.29 -5.05 19.09
C ARG A 255 -20.00 -4.90 18.32
N GLU A 256 -19.62 -3.69 17.92
CA GLU A 256 -18.48 -3.44 17.03
C GLU A 256 -17.37 -2.58 17.67
N ARG A 257 -17.55 -2.08 18.91
CA ARG A 257 -16.55 -1.21 19.55
C ARG A 257 -15.17 -1.87 19.76
N ASP A 258 -15.14 -3.20 19.90
CA ASP A 258 -13.93 -4.00 20.12
C ASP A 258 -13.44 -4.69 18.85
N THR A 259 -14.15 -4.54 17.73
CA THR A 259 -13.73 -5.07 16.43
C THR A 259 -12.37 -4.48 16.05
N PRO A 260 -11.38 -5.31 15.64
CA PRO A 260 -10.08 -4.80 15.17
C PRO A 260 -10.27 -3.75 14.07
N GLY A 261 -9.68 -2.56 14.26
CA GLY A 261 -9.85 -1.43 13.34
C GLY A 261 -11.03 -0.51 13.64
N ALA A 262 -11.89 -0.82 14.62
CA ALA A 262 -13.02 0.04 15.00
C ALA A 262 -12.60 1.49 15.32
N GLY A 263 -11.41 1.68 15.89
CA GLY A 263 -10.85 3.00 16.20
C GLY A 263 -10.28 3.76 15.00
N ALA A 264 -10.19 3.13 13.84
CA ALA A 264 -9.63 3.79 12.65
C ALA A 264 -10.45 5.04 12.27
N ALA A 265 -9.73 6.07 11.81
CA ALA A 265 -10.31 7.35 11.40
C ALA A 265 -11.23 7.98 12.46
N GLY A 266 -10.81 7.91 13.74
CA GLY A 266 -11.59 8.48 14.84
C GLY A 266 -12.91 7.74 15.10
N GLY A 267 -12.97 6.45 14.78
CA GLY A 267 -14.13 5.59 14.94
C GLY A 267 -15.05 5.51 13.72
N THR A 268 -14.66 6.07 12.59
CA THR A 268 -15.45 5.97 11.34
C THR A 268 -15.72 4.52 10.97
N THR A 269 -14.70 3.64 11.07
CA THR A 269 -14.86 2.21 10.81
C THR A 269 -15.87 1.58 11.76
N PHE A 270 -15.89 1.94 13.04
CA PHE A 270 -16.91 1.50 14.00
C PHE A 270 -18.32 1.86 13.55
N GLY A 271 -18.56 3.16 13.24
CA GLY A 271 -19.88 3.63 12.84
C GLY A 271 -20.43 2.88 11.62
N LEU A 272 -19.59 2.69 10.59
CA LEU A 272 -19.98 1.95 9.40
C LEU A 272 -20.13 0.44 9.67
N ALA A 273 -19.32 -0.15 10.56
CA ALA A 273 -19.41 -1.57 10.91
C ALA A 273 -20.74 -1.88 11.66
N CYS A 274 -21.23 -0.97 12.48
CA CYS A 274 -22.54 -1.11 13.12
C CYS A 274 -23.69 -1.20 12.10
N LEU A 275 -23.51 -0.62 10.91
CA LEU A 275 -24.50 -0.66 9.84
C LEU A 275 -24.24 -1.75 8.78
N ARG A 276 -23.32 -2.69 9.03
CA ARG A 276 -22.91 -3.69 8.02
C ARG A 276 -24.08 -4.48 7.42
N ASP A 277 -25.14 -4.75 8.19
CA ASP A 277 -26.33 -5.49 7.74
C ASP A 277 -27.25 -4.64 6.85
N ARG A 278 -26.98 -3.35 6.71
CA ARG A 278 -27.68 -2.43 5.81
C ARG A 278 -27.05 -2.38 4.42
N PHE A 279 -25.87 -2.96 4.26
CA PHE A 279 -25.16 -3.06 2.98
C PHE A 279 -25.38 -4.45 2.35
N ALA A 280 -25.36 -4.53 1.02
CA ALA A 280 -25.35 -5.80 0.29
C ALA A 280 -24.10 -6.64 0.59
N GLY A 281 -23.00 -5.99 0.94
CA GLY A 281 -21.75 -6.58 1.40
C GLY A 281 -20.95 -5.57 2.19
N PHE A 282 -20.19 -6.05 3.20
CA PHE A 282 -19.35 -5.20 4.04
C PHE A 282 -18.07 -5.94 4.41
N GLU A 283 -16.92 -5.32 4.12
CA GLU A 283 -15.61 -5.87 4.44
C GLU A 283 -14.66 -4.79 4.95
N ILE A 284 -13.81 -5.15 5.91
CA ILE A 284 -12.66 -4.36 6.32
C ILE A 284 -11.43 -5.09 5.78
N VAL A 285 -10.65 -4.42 4.94
CA VAL A 285 -9.53 -5.02 4.22
C VAL A 285 -8.26 -4.19 4.41
N PRO A 286 -7.06 -4.78 4.29
CA PRO A 286 -5.82 -4.01 4.26
C PRO A 286 -5.83 -3.00 3.10
N GLY A 287 -5.35 -1.78 3.36
CA GLY A 287 -5.38 -0.70 2.37
C GLY A 287 -4.61 -1.04 1.10
N VAL A 288 -3.44 -1.62 1.24
CA VAL A 288 -2.63 -2.06 0.10
C VAL A 288 -3.35 -3.08 -0.79
N GLU A 289 -4.13 -4.00 -0.20
CA GLU A 289 -4.90 -5.01 -0.95
C GLU A 289 -5.98 -4.34 -1.80
N LEU A 290 -6.72 -3.39 -1.22
CA LEU A 290 -7.73 -2.63 -1.91
C LEU A 290 -7.14 -1.85 -3.09
N VAL A 291 -6.01 -1.16 -2.87
CA VAL A 291 -5.34 -0.38 -3.91
C VAL A 291 -4.77 -1.28 -5.01
N MET A 292 -4.16 -2.41 -4.66
CA MET A 292 -3.68 -3.38 -5.64
C MET A 292 -4.82 -3.92 -6.53
N GLU A 293 -5.96 -4.23 -5.94
CA GLU A 293 -7.11 -4.69 -6.71
C GLU A 293 -7.67 -3.58 -7.62
N ALA A 294 -7.79 -2.36 -7.10
CA ALA A 294 -8.23 -1.22 -7.89
C ALA A 294 -7.26 -0.88 -9.03
N ALA A 295 -5.96 -1.10 -8.83
CA ALA A 295 -4.91 -0.90 -9.83
C ALA A 295 -4.77 -2.07 -10.82
N ASP A 296 -5.59 -3.11 -10.73
CA ASP A 296 -5.48 -4.35 -11.52
C ASP A 296 -4.06 -4.97 -11.44
N PHE A 297 -3.51 -5.00 -10.23
CA PHE A 297 -2.13 -5.41 -9.98
C PHE A 297 -1.89 -6.87 -10.40
N ALA A 298 -2.89 -7.75 -10.24
CA ALA A 298 -2.78 -9.16 -10.59
C ALA A 298 -2.54 -9.36 -12.10
N ALA A 299 -3.24 -8.63 -12.95
CA ALA A 299 -3.02 -8.68 -14.39
C ALA A 299 -1.68 -8.04 -14.79
N LYS A 300 -1.29 -6.96 -14.14
CA LYS A 300 -0.01 -6.28 -14.41
C LYS A 300 1.20 -7.12 -14.04
N ILE A 301 1.15 -7.81 -12.89
CA ILE A 301 2.29 -8.64 -12.45
C ILE A 301 2.42 -9.91 -13.29
N ALA A 302 1.33 -10.50 -13.77
CA ALA A 302 1.35 -11.69 -14.61
C ALA A 302 2.14 -11.49 -15.91
N GLY A 303 2.24 -10.25 -16.40
CA GLY A 303 3.04 -9.91 -17.59
C GLY A 303 4.38 -9.26 -17.29
N ALA A 304 4.81 -9.20 -16.03
CA ALA A 304 6.05 -8.57 -15.63
C ALA A 304 7.20 -9.58 -15.55
N ASN A 305 8.41 -9.15 -15.91
CA ASN A 305 9.66 -9.91 -15.70
C ASN A 305 10.34 -9.49 -14.40
N LEU A 306 10.06 -8.26 -13.92
CA LEU A 306 10.62 -7.69 -12.71
C LEU A 306 9.62 -6.72 -12.08
N VAL A 307 9.60 -6.68 -10.76
CA VAL A 307 8.86 -5.68 -9.98
C VAL A 307 9.85 -4.75 -9.28
N LEU A 308 9.66 -3.45 -9.44
CA LEU A 308 10.28 -2.42 -8.61
C LEU A 308 9.21 -1.87 -7.67
N THR A 309 9.42 -2.02 -6.38
CA THR A 309 8.59 -1.40 -5.34
C THR A 309 9.44 -0.51 -4.45
N GLY A 310 8.85 0.10 -3.44
CA GLY A 310 9.61 0.88 -2.47
C GLY A 310 8.72 1.70 -1.55
N GLU A 311 9.34 2.21 -0.50
CA GLU A 311 8.73 3.11 0.48
C GLU A 311 9.80 4.01 1.10
N GLY A 312 9.39 5.07 1.82
CA GLY A 312 10.33 6.02 2.43
C GLY A 312 11.28 5.38 3.44
N ARG A 313 10.86 4.32 4.14
CA ARG A 313 11.67 3.59 5.11
C ARG A 313 11.31 2.12 5.14
N ILE A 314 12.28 1.29 4.83
CA ILE A 314 12.21 -0.17 4.94
C ILE A 314 12.81 -0.54 6.30
N ASP A 315 11.98 -0.88 7.27
CA ASP A 315 12.35 -1.14 8.67
C ASP A 315 11.57 -2.34 9.24
N GLY A 316 11.65 -2.56 10.56
CA GLY A 316 10.92 -3.62 11.24
C GLY A 316 9.39 -3.53 11.06
N GLN A 317 8.82 -2.36 10.81
CA GLN A 317 7.38 -2.21 10.54
C GLN A 317 7.00 -2.72 9.14
N THR A 318 7.94 -2.76 8.19
CA THR A 318 7.74 -3.38 6.88
C THR A 318 7.34 -4.85 7.03
N ALA A 319 7.86 -5.56 8.04
CA ALA A 319 7.51 -6.96 8.34
C ALA A 319 6.01 -7.17 8.70
N PHE A 320 5.30 -6.11 9.15
CA PHE A 320 3.89 -6.19 9.53
C PHE A 320 2.91 -5.90 8.38
N GLY A 321 3.34 -6.00 7.12
CA GLY A 321 2.43 -5.96 5.97
C GLY A 321 2.33 -4.62 5.25
N LYS A 322 3.31 -3.72 5.41
CA LYS A 322 3.40 -2.50 4.60
C LYS A 322 3.53 -2.81 3.12
N THR A 323 3.26 -1.82 2.28
CA THR A 323 3.16 -1.90 0.83
C THR A 323 4.31 -2.67 0.18
N ALA A 324 5.57 -2.39 0.53
CA ALA A 324 6.73 -3.02 -0.09
C ALA A 324 6.76 -4.55 0.13
N LEU A 325 6.45 -5.05 1.33
CA LEU A 325 6.39 -6.48 1.60
C LEU A 325 5.16 -7.12 0.95
N GLY A 326 4.01 -6.45 0.92
CA GLY A 326 2.81 -6.90 0.23
C GLY A 326 3.07 -7.14 -1.26
N VAL A 327 3.73 -6.20 -1.93
CA VAL A 327 4.18 -6.31 -3.32
C VAL A 327 5.16 -7.47 -3.50
N ALA A 328 6.18 -7.56 -2.63
CA ALA A 328 7.20 -8.61 -2.71
C ALA A 328 6.59 -10.02 -2.59
N ARG A 329 5.63 -10.22 -1.67
CA ARG A 329 4.89 -11.50 -1.52
C ARG A 329 4.12 -11.86 -2.78
N ARG A 330 3.45 -10.89 -3.42
CA ARG A 330 2.72 -11.13 -4.66
C ARG A 330 3.65 -11.40 -5.83
N ALA A 331 4.80 -10.73 -5.88
CA ALA A 331 5.84 -11.00 -6.86
C ALA A 331 6.38 -12.43 -6.71
N ALA A 332 6.71 -12.85 -5.49
CA ALA A 332 7.16 -14.21 -5.21
C ALA A 332 6.10 -15.27 -5.58
N ALA A 333 4.83 -15.03 -5.24
CA ALA A 333 3.73 -15.92 -5.62
C ALA A 333 3.52 -16.03 -7.14
N ALA A 334 3.85 -14.99 -7.89
CA ALA A 334 3.81 -14.96 -9.35
C ALA A 334 5.12 -15.47 -10.00
N GLY A 335 6.14 -15.83 -9.21
CA GLY A 335 7.46 -16.24 -9.73
C GLY A 335 8.25 -15.10 -10.36
N VAL A 336 7.94 -13.84 -10.00
CA VAL A 336 8.57 -12.62 -10.54
C VAL A 336 9.57 -12.06 -9.54
N GLY A 337 10.79 -11.73 -10.00
CA GLY A 337 11.78 -11.09 -9.15
C GLY A 337 11.33 -9.72 -8.66
N CYS A 338 11.67 -9.36 -7.40
CA CYS A 338 11.26 -8.09 -6.79
C CYS A 338 12.45 -7.35 -6.17
N ILE A 339 12.54 -6.06 -6.47
CA ILE A 339 13.49 -5.14 -5.84
C ILE A 339 12.69 -4.05 -5.13
N ALA A 340 12.94 -3.89 -3.83
CA ALA A 340 12.35 -2.84 -3.01
C ALA A 340 13.36 -1.73 -2.73
N VAL A 341 13.06 -0.49 -3.12
CA VAL A 341 13.90 0.67 -2.87
C VAL A 341 13.44 1.41 -1.61
N GLY A 342 14.36 1.78 -0.74
CA GLY A 342 14.07 2.51 0.50
C GLY A 342 14.84 3.81 0.62
N GLY A 343 14.20 4.88 1.10
CA GLY A 343 14.90 6.10 1.50
C GLY A 343 15.86 5.81 2.66
N GLY A 344 15.37 5.10 3.68
CA GLY A 344 16.15 4.41 4.71
C GLY A 344 15.93 2.91 4.63
N VAL A 345 16.97 2.11 4.88
CA VAL A 345 16.89 0.64 4.87
C VAL A 345 17.55 0.08 6.11
N GLU A 346 16.80 -0.68 6.90
CA GLU A 346 17.27 -1.26 8.18
C GLU A 346 17.38 -2.79 8.10
N PRO A 347 18.22 -3.41 8.95
CA PRO A 347 18.47 -4.85 8.92
C PRO A 347 17.20 -5.70 8.99
N ASP A 348 16.24 -5.34 9.85
CA ASP A 348 14.98 -6.10 10.01
C ASP A 348 14.11 -6.05 8.76
N GLY A 349 14.05 -4.88 8.09
CA GLY A 349 13.35 -4.74 6.82
C GLY A 349 14.01 -5.52 5.69
N ILE A 350 15.36 -5.54 5.64
CA ILE A 350 16.12 -6.37 4.70
C ILE A 350 15.77 -7.85 4.90
N ALA A 351 15.80 -8.32 6.16
CA ALA A 351 15.51 -9.70 6.50
C ALA A 351 14.08 -10.10 6.10
N ALA A 352 13.10 -9.24 6.36
CA ALA A 352 11.70 -9.47 6.00
C ALA A 352 11.51 -9.60 4.48
N LEU A 353 12.15 -8.76 3.68
CA LEU A 353 12.09 -8.82 2.22
C LEU A 353 12.85 -10.03 1.66
N ALA A 354 14.04 -10.33 2.21
CA ALA A 354 14.83 -11.49 1.81
C ALA A 354 14.09 -12.81 2.08
N ALA A 355 13.31 -12.89 3.16
CA ALA A 355 12.51 -14.08 3.48
C ALA A 355 11.45 -14.43 2.40
N VAL A 356 11.08 -13.46 1.57
CA VAL A 356 10.16 -13.66 0.43
C VAL A 356 10.88 -13.56 -0.92
N GLY A 357 12.22 -13.63 -0.94
CA GLY A 357 13.02 -13.61 -2.17
C GLY A 357 13.18 -12.22 -2.82
N ALA A 358 12.86 -11.15 -2.11
CA ALA A 358 13.04 -9.78 -2.61
C ALA A 358 14.37 -9.18 -2.13
N VAL A 359 14.88 -8.21 -2.89
CA VAL A 359 16.12 -7.49 -2.57
C VAL A 359 15.79 -6.06 -2.15
N ALA A 360 16.24 -5.64 -0.97
CA ALA A 360 16.15 -4.26 -0.52
C ALA A 360 17.37 -3.45 -0.99
N VAL A 361 17.13 -2.24 -1.54
CA VAL A 361 18.19 -1.36 -2.04
C VAL A 361 17.99 0.05 -1.51
N PRO A 362 18.99 0.68 -0.87
CA PRO A 362 18.89 2.06 -0.43
C PRO A 362 18.95 3.03 -1.63
N VAL A 363 18.12 4.06 -1.58
CA VAL A 363 18.17 5.20 -2.52
C VAL A 363 19.36 6.10 -2.18
N THR A 364 19.70 6.19 -0.90
CA THR A 364 20.76 7.04 -0.35
C THR A 364 22.12 6.68 -0.95
N GLU A 365 22.85 7.67 -1.44
CA GLU A 365 24.14 7.49 -2.13
C GLU A 365 25.34 7.82 -1.25
N ARG A 366 25.11 8.56 -0.18
CA ARG A 366 26.11 8.98 0.82
C ARG A 366 25.43 9.15 2.17
N PRO A 367 26.17 9.13 3.29
CA PRO A 367 25.66 9.56 4.58
C PRO A 367 25.12 10.99 4.49
N GLN A 368 23.88 11.21 4.93
CA GLN A 368 23.19 12.50 4.91
C GLN A 368 22.05 12.52 5.94
N SER A 369 21.60 13.71 6.33
CA SER A 369 20.44 13.83 7.20
C SER A 369 19.13 13.46 6.47
N VAL A 370 18.08 13.19 7.23
CA VAL A 370 16.73 12.93 6.64
C VAL A 370 16.24 14.17 5.90
N GLU A 371 16.49 15.37 6.43
CA GLU A 371 16.10 16.63 5.81
C GLU A 371 16.80 16.84 4.46
N GLU A 372 18.11 16.58 4.39
CA GLU A 372 18.86 16.64 3.13
C GLU A 372 18.34 15.61 2.12
N ALA A 373 18.02 14.39 2.57
CA ALA A 373 17.46 13.35 1.71
C ALA A 373 16.10 13.73 1.15
N MET A 374 15.23 14.31 1.98
CA MET A 374 13.91 14.78 1.57
C MET A 374 13.99 15.98 0.62
N ALA A 375 14.89 16.93 0.89
CA ALA A 375 15.11 18.11 0.05
C ALA A 375 15.69 17.77 -1.33
N ALA A 376 16.37 16.63 -1.48
CA ALA A 376 16.92 16.19 -2.76
C ALA A 376 15.84 15.77 -3.79
N GLY A 377 14.59 15.59 -3.36
CA GLY A 377 13.44 15.30 -4.22
C GLY A 377 13.59 14.01 -5.02
N ALA A 378 13.19 14.03 -6.29
CA ALA A 378 13.14 12.86 -7.17
C ALA A 378 14.51 12.39 -7.70
N ALA A 379 15.50 13.27 -7.75
CA ALA A 379 16.77 13.01 -8.43
C ALA A 379 17.55 11.77 -7.91
N PRO A 380 17.61 11.47 -6.58
CA PRO A 380 18.22 10.24 -6.10
C PRO A 380 17.50 8.97 -6.57
N LEU A 381 16.16 9.01 -6.66
CA LEU A 381 15.36 7.90 -7.18
C LEU A 381 15.62 7.63 -8.65
N GLU A 382 15.76 8.68 -9.47
CA GLU A 382 16.12 8.54 -10.87
C GLU A 382 17.50 7.87 -11.03
N ARG A 383 18.51 8.32 -10.28
CA ARG A 383 19.83 7.69 -10.31
C ARG A 383 19.79 6.25 -9.78
N CYS A 384 18.96 5.97 -8.77
CA CYS A 384 18.74 4.61 -8.28
C CYS A 384 18.13 3.71 -9.37
N GLY A 385 17.09 4.16 -10.05
CA GLY A 385 16.48 3.45 -11.17
C GLY A 385 17.47 3.15 -12.30
N GLU A 386 18.32 4.12 -12.66
CA GLU A 386 19.38 3.94 -13.65
C GLU A 386 20.43 2.90 -13.20
N ARG A 387 20.88 2.95 -11.94
CA ARG A 387 21.82 1.96 -11.40
C ARG A 387 21.25 0.54 -11.42
N LEU A 388 19.99 0.38 -11.02
CA LEU A 388 19.32 -0.91 -11.04
C LEU A 388 19.20 -1.46 -12.46
N ALA A 389 18.81 -0.63 -13.42
CA ALA A 389 18.74 -1.01 -14.83
C ALA A 389 20.10 -1.47 -15.38
N ARG A 390 21.19 -0.77 -15.04
CA ARG A 390 22.56 -1.17 -15.40
C ARG A 390 22.98 -2.49 -14.78
N LEU A 391 22.65 -2.71 -13.49
CA LEU A 391 22.96 -3.98 -12.79
C LEU A 391 22.23 -5.17 -13.45
N ILE A 392 20.97 -5.02 -13.78
CA ILE A 392 20.19 -6.05 -14.49
C ILE A 392 20.78 -6.30 -15.88
N GLY A 393 21.20 -5.25 -16.58
CA GLY A 393 21.88 -5.37 -17.89
C GLY A 393 23.15 -6.21 -17.81
N ILE A 394 24.00 -6.00 -16.79
CA ILE A 394 25.21 -6.81 -16.55
C ILE A 394 24.83 -8.26 -16.23
N GLY A 395 23.82 -8.49 -15.38
CA GLY A 395 23.37 -9.84 -15.04
C GLY A 395 22.91 -10.64 -16.27
N THR A 396 22.13 -10.00 -17.15
CA THR A 396 21.67 -10.65 -18.40
C THR A 396 22.82 -10.99 -19.36
N GLN A 397 23.86 -10.16 -19.43
CA GLN A 397 25.05 -10.44 -20.21
C GLN A 397 25.84 -11.65 -19.66
N LEU A 398 25.99 -11.75 -18.33
CA LEU A 398 26.69 -12.86 -17.69
C LEU A 398 25.99 -14.21 -17.93
N ILE A 399 24.65 -14.25 -17.86
CA ILE A 399 23.87 -15.45 -18.16
C ILE A 399 24.04 -15.86 -19.62
N GLY A 400 24.08 -14.90 -20.55
CA GLY A 400 24.34 -15.14 -21.98
C GLY A 400 25.72 -15.75 -22.26
N LEU A 401 26.74 -15.37 -21.47
CA LEU A 401 28.09 -15.94 -21.61
C LEU A 401 28.17 -17.37 -21.05
N GLY A 402 27.36 -17.72 -20.02
CA GLY A 402 27.32 -19.09 -19.49
C GLY A 402 26.61 -20.09 -20.39
N GLY A 403 25.72 -19.66 -21.28
CA GLY A 403 24.97 -20.52 -22.22
C GLY A 403 25.73 -20.90 -23.48
N THR A 404 26.84 -20.23 -23.79
CA THR A 404 27.66 -20.53 -25.03
C THR A 404 28.76 -21.53 -24.78
N GLY A 405 28.89 -22.12 -23.60
CA GLY A 405 29.96 -23.05 -23.21
C GLY A 405 29.74 -24.52 -23.54
N ALA A 406 28.56 -24.94 -23.99
CA ALA A 406 28.34 -26.25 -24.53
C ALA A 406 28.71 -26.24 -26.04
N ARG A 407 29.99 -26.29 -26.38
CA ARG A 407 30.41 -26.61 -27.72
C ARG A 407 29.94 -28.02 -28.01
N ASP A 408 29.08 -28.16 -29.00
CA ASP A 408 28.82 -29.44 -29.66
C ASP A 408 30.17 -30.11 -30.01
N PRO A 409 30.44 -31.35 -29.59
CA PRO A 409 31.67 -32.01 -29.94
C PRO A 409 31.71 -32.16 -31.46
N ARG A 410 32.75 -31.59 -32.09
CA ARG A 410 32.95 -31.75 -33.52
C ARG A 410 33.04 -33.24 -33.84
N PRO A 411 32.44 -33.76 -34.91
CA PRO A 411 32.56 -35.15 -35.30
C PRO A 411 34.00 -35.38 -35.75
N GLY A 412 34.83 -35.94 -34.86
CA GLY A 412 36.23 -36.22 -35.15
C GLY A 412 37.14 -36.50 -33.96
N ASP A 413 36.78 -36.15 -32.75
CA ASP A 413 37.60 -36.44 -31.57
C ASP A 413 37.41 -37.88 -31.13
N ARG A 414 38.39 -38.69 -31.48
CA ARG A 414 38.50 -40.09 -31.08
C ARG A 414 38.88 -40.15 -29.58
N ASP A 415 38.18 -40.99 -28.87
CA ASP A 415 38.42 -41.40 -27.50
C ASP A 415 39.92 -41.78 -27.29
N PRO A 416 40.62 -41.20 -26.29
CA PRO A 416 41.99 -41.63 -25.98
C PRO A 416 41.94 -43.00 -25.28
N ARG A 417 42.83 -43.89 -25.70
CA ARG A 417 42.99 -45.23 -25.14
C ARG A 417 43.32 -45.20 -23.65
N PRO A 418 42.88 -46.19 -22.86
CA PRO A 418 43.15 -46.22 -21.42
C PRO A 418 44.64 -46.55 -21.18
N GLY A 419 45.38 -45.60 -20.61
CA GLY A 419 46.78 -45.85 -20.24
C GLY A 419 47.67 -44.63 -19.99
N ASP A 420 47.18 -43.41 -19.81
CA ASP A 420 48.05 -42.24 -19.49
C ASP A 420 47.88 -41.77 -18.05
N PRO A 421 48.89 -41.86 -17.17
CA PRO A 421 48.80 -41.43 -15.76
C PRO A 421 49.19 -39.97 -15.63
N GLY A 422 48.22 -39.05 -15.56
CA GLY A 422 48.58 -37.66 -15.34
C GLY A 422 47.48 -36.64 -15.47
N VAL A 423 46.34 -36.82 -14.84
CA VAL A 423 45.37 -35.70 -14.66
C VAL A 423 44.98 -35.57 -13.19
N HIS A 424 45.47 -34.51 -12.57
CA HIS A 424 45.06 -34.08 -11.20
C HIS A 424 43.57 -33.74 -11.16
N ARG A 425 42.80 -34.55 -10.44
CA ARG A 425 41.40 -34.24 -10.11
C ARG A 425 41.34 -33.06 -9.16
N VAL A 426 40.70 -31.99 -9.59
CA VAL A 426 40.25 -30.91 -8.69
C VAL A 426 39.10 -31.48 -7.85
N ARG A 427 39.27 -31.50 -6.52
CA ARG A 427 38.24 -31.91 -5.58
C ARG A 427 37.19 -30.82 -5.48
N THR A 428 35.97 -31.15 -5.80
CA THR A 428 34.76 -30.37 -5.49
C THR A 428 34.56 -30.41 -3.98
N ILE A 429 34.55 -29.26 -3.33
CA ILE A 429 34.21 -29.14 -1.91
C ILE A 429 32.69 -29.06 -1.80
N THR A 430 32.08 -30.15 -1.38
CA THR A 430 30.67 -30.15 -0.96
C THR A 430 30.61 -29.70 0.50
N ALA A 431 29.76 -28.72 0.77
CA ALA A 431 29.47 -28.26 2.12
C ALA A 431 28.80 -29.38 2.94
N ARG A 432 29.30 -29.58 4.15
CA ARG A 432 28.73 -30.53 5.12
C ARG A 432 27.51 -29.95 5.80
N ASP A 433 26.48 -30.77 5.90
CA ASP A 433 25.27 -30.59 6.69
C ASP A 433 25.59 -30.65 8.21
N PRO A 434 25.12 -29.70 9.06
CA PRO A 434 25.32 -29.75 10.49
C PRO A 434 24.09 -30.33 11.21
N ALA A 435 23.90 -31.61 11.16
CA ALA A 435 22.93 -32.29 12.02
C ALA A 435 23.45 -33.69 12.38
N THR A 436 24.12 -33.78 13.50
CA THR A 436 24.15 -34.85 14.52
C THR A 436 25.40 -34.70 15.37
N GLY A 437 25.25 -34.10 16.54
CA GLY A 437 26.26 -34.04 17.57
C GLY A 437 25.76 -34.80 18.80
N ASP A 438 26.32 -35.94 19.04
CA ASP A 438 26.04 -36.76 20.20
C ASP A 438 26.96 -36.34 21.35
N LEU A 439 26.37 -36.23 22.55
CA LEU A 439 27.00 -35.90 23.81
C LEU A 439 27.59 -37.18 24.44
N ALA A 440 28.84 -37.13 24.78
CA ALA A 440 29.39 -38.07 25.75
C ALA A 440 30.18 -37.35 26.85
N SER A 441 29.70 -37.56 28.05
CA SER A 441 30.20 -37.11 29.34
C SER A 441 31.64 -37.53 29.65
N ARG A 442 32.38 -36.73 30.46
CA ARG A 442 33.11 -37.23 31.63
C ARG A 442 33.73 -36.14 32.49
N ASP A 443 33.27 -36.12 33.72
CA ASP A 443 33.96 -36.00 35.02
C ASP A 443 34.87 -34.80 35.32
N ALA A 444 34.48 -34.11 36.37
CA ALA A 444 35.30 -33.29 37.29
C ALA A 444 36.33 -34.19 38.08
N PRO A 445 37.37 -33.60 38.70
CA PRO A 445 37.13 -33.04 40.02
C PRO A 445 38.04 -31.85 40.43
N GLY A 446 37.58 -31.09 41.39
CA GLY A 446 38.28 -30.79 42.62
C GLY A 446 39.05 -29.48 42.76
N ASP A 447 38.64 -28.77 43.83
CA ASP A 447 39.39 -27.97 44.80
C ASP A 447 39.97 -26.57 44.42
N ARG A 448 39.40 -25.54 44.89
CA ARG A 448 39.53 -24.76 46.14
C ARG A 448 38.70 -23.50 46.12
#